data_a93f16073be891c03796556d499ea3ee
#
_entry.id   a93f16073be891c03796556d499ea3ee
#
_cell.length_a   1.000
_cell.length_b   1.000
_cell.length_c   1.000
_cell.angle_alpha   90.00
_cell.angle_beta   90.00
_cell.angle_gamma   90.00
#
_symmetry.space_group_name_H-M   'P 1'
#
loop_
_entity.id
_entity.type
_entity.pdbx_description
1 polymer ?
#
loop_
_entity_poly.entity_id
_entity_poly.type
_entity_poly.pdbx_seq_one_letter_code
_entity_poly.pdbx_strand_id
1 'polypeptide(L)'
;MPASPAVQPPSSVVCRLSSVLSIFVLAAALLANSMTKEVSRDEQMYCTAGVLLGQGQMIYRDFSYPSQLPYHPLLLAALYRSLGTTHYLLAGRLVSVTCDILVLVFILLIYRFIFSPHRSAGLLLGLAAAVLYVFNPLVDYAAGYAWNHDVVILCVVASLWLFVTADLEKGSRFWRIGAAGALLTFATCMRVTTVLVELLFLAAVLSIAGGSVLNRIRTALPFLVAALIIALWPLWVIAQAPRAFWLNLFEIPTLYGRWLHEIGKTFGKATLTVDALTQPGYLVLLILGVCLIAMAWRERPRLERVERRKAAVTALLPLLFFVIAYIPPTMWHQYLAVPVPFIAIAMAYPLVALRRHAEESGNGRSYRLTCGLLGAAAIVAVLACRPVLDRCLFLAVPERWTPTEFHNRAVKIGADLREPGPVLTLGPLHALEGGRDIYSELSCGSVVYRIADRMTPLERQVTHTVGPETLPELVRARPPAGVIVGIEPSYFASLEEPLRKLVPPDWVRDTYGASLQIYHRR
;
A
#
# COMPACT_ATOMS: atom_id res chain seq x y z
N MET A 1 -55.44 -16.35 -16.78
CA MET A 1 -54.18 -16.64 -16.08
C MET A 1 -54.06 -15.65 -14.94
N PRO A 2 -53.92 -16.06 -13.65
CA PRO A 2 -53.75 -15.13 -12.56
C PRO A 2 -52.41 -14.46 -12.65
N ALA A 3 -52.39 -13.14 -12.46
CA ALA A 3 -51.16 -12.32 -12.43
C ALA A 3 -50.27 -12.80 -11.28
N SER A 4 -49.01 -13.10 -11.61
CA SER A 4 -47.97 -13.44 -10.61
C SER A 4 -47.82 -12.27 -9.61
N PRO A 5 -47.76 -12.53 -8.29
CA PRO A 5 -47.62 -11.47 -7.29
C PRO A 5 -46.31 -10.72 -7.55
N ALA A 6 -46.41 -9.41 -7.74
CA ALA A 6 -45.25 -8.51 -7.83
C ALA A 6 -44.50 -8.57 -6.52
N VAL A 7 -43.26 -9.10 -6.55
CA VAL A 7 -42.35 -9.08 -5.39
C VAL A 7 -42.09 -7.60 -5.04
N GLN A 8 -42.63 -7.15 -3.90
CA GLN A 8 -42.37 -5.81 -3.40
C GLN A 8 -40.86 -5.64 -3.18
N PRO A 9 -40.25 -4.55 -3.64
CA PRO A 9 -38.83 -4.29 -3.37
C PRO A 9 -38.64 -4.17 -1.84
N PRO A 10 -37.55 -4.74 -1.29
CA PRO A 10 -37.27 -4.66 0.15
C PRO A 10 -37.29 -3.20 0.61
N SER A 11 -37.81 -2.95 1.80
CA SER A 11 -37.93 -1.62 2.36
C SER A 11 -36.56 -0.91 2.36
N SER A 12 -36.53 0.39 2.13
CA SER A 12 -35.29 1.18 2.07
C SER A 12 -34.43 1.06 3.35
N VAL A 13 -35.05 0.73 4.48
CA VAL A 13 -34.41 0.49 5.78
C VAL A 13 -33.64 -0.82 5.78
N VAL A 14 -34.22 -1.91 5.26
CA VAL A 14 -33.54 -3.22 5.18
C VAL A 14 -32.31 -3.14 4.29
N CYS A 15 -32.40 -2.47 3.14
CA CYS A 15 -31.25 -2.25 2.24
C CYS A 15 -30.13 -1.42 2.92
N ARG A 16 -30.47 -0.43 3.72
CA ARG A 16 -29.47 0.37 4.45
C ARG A 16 -28.80 -0.42 5.55
N LEU A 17 -29.55 -1.16 6.36
CA LEU A 17 -29.01 -1.99 7.45
C LEU A 17 -28.09 -3.09 6.91
N SER A 18 -28.48 -3.78 5.83
CA SER A 18 -27.63 -4.79 5.20
C SER A 18 -26.34 -4.21 4.64
N SER A 19 -26.39 -3.03 4.02
CA SER A 19 -25.19 -2.36 3.51
C SER A 19 -24.22 -1.94 4.63
N VAL A 20 -24.75 -1.41 5.74
CA VAL A 20 -23.93 -1.04 6.91
C VAL A 20 -23.26 -2.28 7.51
N LEU A 21 -24.04 -3.36 7.73
CA LEU A 21 -23.49 -4.62 8.24
C LEU A 21 -22.40 -5.18 7.34
N SER A 22 -22.62 -5.16 6.02
CA SER A 22 -21.61 -5.63 5.06
C SER A 22 -20.32 -4.80 5.10
N ILE A 23 -20.41 -3.49 5.26
CA ILE A 23 -19.24 -2.62 5.42
C ILE A 23 -18.47 -2.99 6.69
N PHE A 24 -19.17 -3.23 7.81
CA PHE A 24 -18.52 -3.67 9.04
C PHE A 24 -17.81 -5.02 8.90
N VAL A 25 -18.41 -5.99 8.21
CA VAL A 25 -17.79 -7.29 7.94
C VAL A 25 -16.54 -7.15 7.08
N LEU A 26 -16.60 -6.33 6.02
CA LEU A 26 -15.44 -6.07 5.16
C LEU A 26 -14.31 -5.32 5.91
N ALA A 27 -14.66 -4.34 6.74
CA ALA A 27 -13.71 -3.63 7.58
C ALA A 27 -13.06 -4.57 8.62
N ALA A 28 -13.85 -5.44 9.25
CA ALA A 28 -13.35 -6.45 10.17
C ALA A 28 -12.41 -7.43 9.46
N ALA A 29 -12.73 -7.85 8.24
CA ALA A 29 -11.86 -8.71 7.44
C ALA A 29 -10.50 -8.05 7.14
N LEU A 30 -10.47 -6.77 6.76
CA LEU A 30 -9.23 -6.00 6.54
C LEU A 30 -8.43 -5.86 7.84
N LEU A 31 -9.09 -5.55 8.96
CA LEU A 31 -8.43 -5.45 10.27
C LEU A 31 -7.84 -6.81 10.70
N ALA A 32 -8.63 -7.89 10.60
CA ALA A 32 -8.19 -9.23 10.95
C ALA A 32 -6.98 -9.66 10.11
N ASN A 33 -7.01 -9.40 8.80
CA ASN A 33 -5.91 -9.67 7.92
C ASN A 33 -4.62 -8.98 8.39
N SER A 34 -4.67 -7.70 8.70
CA SER A 34 -3.52 -6.92 9.17
C SER A 34 -2.99 -7.42 10.52
N MET A 35 -3.88 -7.67 11.49
CA MET A 35 -3.49 -8.02 12.86
C MET A 35 -2.95 -9.44 13.02
N THR A 36 -3.20 -10.34 12.04
CA THR A 36 -2.75 -11.73 12.09
C THR A 36 -1.54 -12.03 11.22
N LYS A 37 -1.11 -11.10 10.36
CA LYS A 37 0.07 -11.28 9.51
C LYS A 37 1.38 -11.30 10.30
N GLU A 38 2.30 -12.15 9.87
CA GLU A 38 3.68 -12.10 10.35
C GLU A 38 4.33 -10.75 10.06
N VAL A 39 5.35 -10.39 10.83
CA VAL A 39 6.07 -9.12 10.65
C VAL A 39 6.93 -9.19 9.40
N SER A 40 6.71 -8.27 8.47
CA SER A 40 7.51 -8.15 7.26
C SER A 40 8.84 -7.41 7.53
N ARG A 41 9.88 -7.77 6.78
CA ARG A 41 11.16 -7.03 6.79
C ARG A 41 10.98 -5.57 6.36
N ASP A 42 10.11 -5.33 5.38
CA ASP A 42 9.84 -3.98 4.91
C ASP A 42 9.18 -3.14 6.02
N GLU A 43 8.28 -3.70 6.83
CA GLU A 43 7.72 -2.99 8.00
C GLU A 43 8.79 -2.55 8.99
N GLN A 44 9.81 -3.39 9.21
CA GLN A 44 10.96 -3.03 10.05
C GLN A 44 11.62 -1.73 9.57
N MET A 45 11.89 -1.65 8.27
CA MET A 45 12.50 -0.46 7.65
C MET A 45 11.57 0.77 7.73
N TYR A 46 10.30 0.62 7.38
CA TYR A 46 9.35 1.73 7.35
C TYR A 46 9.08 2.31 8.75
N CYS A 47 8.80 1.44 9.73
CA CYS A 47 8.55 1.87 11.10
C CYS A 47 9.82 2.48 11.73
N THR A 48 10.99 1.86 11.51
CA THR A 48 12.27 2.39 11.98
C THR A 48 12.54 3.79 11.44
N ALA A 49 12.33 4.02 10.14
CA ALA A 49 12.51 5.34 9.56
C ALA A 49 11.57 6.39 10.19
N GLY A 50 10.33 6.00 10.53
CA GLY A 50 9.40 6.85 11.28
C GLY A 50 9.89 7.18 12.68
N VAL A 51 10.44 6.19 13.41
CA VAL A 51 10.99 6.39 14.76
C VAL A 51 12.21 7.32 14.72
N LEU A 52 13.19 7.05 13.86
CA LEU A 52 14.41 7.85 13.74
C LEU A 52 14.10 9.30 13.35
N LEU A 53 13.19 9.51 12.38
CA LEU A 53 12.74 10.84 12.03
C LEU A 53 12.01 11.53 13.22
N GLY A 54 11.22 10.79 13.99
CA GLY A 54 10.59 11.26 15.22
C GLY A 54 11.58 11.66 16.30
N GLN A 55 12.75 11.04 16.34
CA GLN A 55 13.88 11.36 17.23
C GLN A 55 14.73 12.55 16.72
N GLY A 56 14.42 13.12 15.54
CA GLY A 56 15.11 14.26 14.96
C GLY A 56 16.22 13.91 13.97
N GLN A 57 16.42 12.64 13.66
CA GLN A 57 17.32 12.22 12.58
C GLN A 57 16.68 12.48 11.22
N MET A 58 17.46 12.88 10.22
CA MET A 58 16.95 13.21 8.88
C MET A 58 17.24 12.10 7.87
N ILE A 59 16.22 11.74 7.11
CA ILE A 59 16.28 10.74 6.03
C ILE A 59 17.36 11.14 5.03
N TYR A 60 18.11 10.17 4.55
CA TYR A 60 19.28 10.24 3.66
C TYR A 60 20.50 10.92 4.30
N ARG A 61 20.31 11.97 5.12
CA ARG A 61 21.43 12.67 5.76
C ARG A 61 22.02 11.87 6.91
N ASP A 62 21.19 11.25 7.75
CA ASP A 62 21.60 10.61 9.01
C ASP A 62 21.41 9.08 8.96
N PHE A 63 20.57 8.57 8.06
CA PHE A 63 20.32 7.14 7.84
C PHE A 63 19.81 6.85 6.42
N SER A 64 20.01 5.61 5.97
CA SER A 64 19.55 5.12 4.67
C SER A 64 18.04 4.88 4.65
N TYR A 65 17.39 5.18 3.50
CA TYR A 65 15.99 4.87 3.25
C TYR A 65 15.78 4.52 1.77
N PRO A 66 16.08 3.28 1.35
CA PRO A 66 16.18 2.90 -0.06
C PRO A 66 14.82 2.82 -0.77
N SER A 67 14.83 3.14 -2.05
CA SER A 67 13.70 3.00 -2.99
C SER A 67 12.46 3.84 -2.68
N GLN A 68 12.47 4.67 -1.65
CA GLN A 68 11.29 5.38 -1.13
C GLN A 68 11.56 6.87 -0.96
N LEU A 69 10.47 7.66 -0.87
CA LEU A 69 10.48 9.08 -0.61
C LEU A 69 9.92 9.42 0.79
N PRO A 70 10.19 10.61 1.36
CA PRO A 70 10.19 10.82 2.80
C PRO A 70 8.82 10.98 3.49
N TYR A 71 7.69 11.08 2.77
CA TYR A 71 6.40 11.38 3.42
C TYR A 71 5.84 10.24 4.27
N HIS A 72 6.10 8.98 3.94
CA HIS A 72 5.61 7.89 4.78
C HIS A 72 6.28 7.87 6.17
N PRO A 73 7.62 7.96 6.29
CA PRO A 73 8.27 8.14 7.58
C PRO A 73 7.79 9.39 8.34
N LEU A 74 7.53 10.51 7.65
CA LEU A 74 7.00 11.72 8.30
C LEU A 74 5.62 11.48 8.91
N LEU A 75 4.73 10.80 8.17
CA LEU A 75 3.41 10.42 8.66
C LEU A 75 3.51 9.56 9.93
N LEU A 76 4.38 8.54 9.91
CA LEU A 76 4.60 7.65 11.06
C LEU A 76 5.24 8.41 12.22
N ALA A 77 6.26 9.25 11.98
CA ALA A 77 6.91 10.07 13.01
C ALA A 77 5.90 11.01 13.70
N ALA A 78 5.05 11.69 12.92
CA ALA A 78 4.02 12.55 13.45
C ALA A 78 3.02 11.76 14.32
N LEU A 79 2.60 10.56 13.86
CA LEU A 79 1.70 9.70 14.60
C LEU A 79 2.32 9.20 15.91
N TYR A 80 3.54 8.68 15.86
CA TYR A 80 4.23 8.14 17.03
C TYR A 80 4.45 9.21 18.11
N ARG A 81 4.84 10.41 17.70
CA ARG A 81 5.01 11.55 18.63
C ARG A 81 3.69 12.03 19.20
N SER A 82 2.64 12.14 18.38
CA SER A 82 1.34 12.62 18.83
C SER A 82 0.65 11.66 19.81
N LEU A 83 0.86 10.35 19.63
CA LEU A 83 0.33 9.32 20.52
C LEU A 83 1.24 9.04 21.74
N GLY A 84 2.50 9.47 21.72
CA GLY A 84 3.49 9.14 22.75
C GLY A 84 3.69 7.63 22.92
N THR A 85 3.54 6.86 21.83
CA THR A 85 3.52 5.39 21.88
C THR A 85 4.82 4.77 21.43
N THR A 86 5.14 3.62 21.99
CA THR A 86 6.21 2.72 21.53
C THR A 86 5.66 1.51 20.76
N HIS A 87 4.35 1.36 20.63
CA HIS A 87 3.71 0.34 19.78
C HIS A 87 3.79 0.74 18.29
N TYR A 88 4.99 0.87 17.75
CA TYR A 88 5.23 1.43 16.42
C TYR A 88 4.62 0.57 15.31
N LEU A 89 4.76 -0.75 15.40
CA LEU A 89 4.20 -1.69 14.43
C LEU A 89 2.67 -1.64 14.42
N LEU A 90 2.04 -1.65 15.60
CA LEU A 90 0.58 -1.58 15.71
C LEU A 90 0.05 -0.27 15.13
N ALA A 91 0.64 0.86 15.51
CA ALA A 91 0.23 2.17 15.01
C ALA A 91 0.40 2.26 13.48
N GLY A 92 1.50 1.77 12.92
CA GLY A 92 1.73 1.71 11.47
C GLY A 92 0.70 0.84 10.75
N ARG A 93 0.37 -0.34 11.27
CA ARG A 93 -0.66 -1.22 10.70
C ARG A 93 -2.07 -0.61 10.78
N LEU A 94 -2.38 0.10 11.85
CA LEU A 94 -3.66 0.81 11.98
C LEU A 94 -3.80 1.93 10.94
N VAL A 95 -2.70 2.62 10.57
CA VAL A 95 -2.72 3.57 9.44
C VAL A 95 -3.09 2.85 8.15
N SER A 96 -2.44 1.75 7.82
CA SER A 96 -2.70 0.97 6.60
C SER A 96 -4.13 0.45 6.55
N VAL A 97 -4.63 -0.17 7.62
CA VAL A 97 -6.02 -0.64 7.72
C VAL A 97 -7.03 0.50 7.56
N THR A 98 -6.75 1.65 8.16
CA THR A 98 -7.61 2.83 8.00
C THR A 98 -7.65 3.27 6.54
N CYS A 99 -6.51 3.26 5.85
CA CYS A 99 -6.44 3.54 4.42
C CYS A 99 -7.27 2.56 3.59
N ASP A 100 -7.17 1.26 3.85
CA ASP A 100 -7.92 0.23 3.15
C ASP A 100 -9.44 0.35 3.36
N ILE A 101 -9.86 0.64 4.58
CA ILE A 101 -11.27 0.90 4.91
C ILE A 101 -11.76 2.16 4.16
N LEU A 102 -10.96 3.20 4.09
CA LEU A 102 -11.30 4.41 3.33
C LEU A 102 -11.34 4.13 1.82
N VAL A 103 -10.47 3.29 1.28
CA VAL A 103 -10.55 2.83 -0.14
C VAL A 103 -11.88 2.13 -0.39
N LEU A 104 -12.30 1.22 0.51
CA LEU A 104 -13.62 0.57 0.45
C LEU A 104 -14.74 1.61 0.43
N VAL A 105 -14.70 2.60 1.32
CA VAL A 105 -15.70 3.68 1.36
C VAL A 105 -15.72 4.48 0.05
N PHE A 106 -14.55 4.82 -0.50
CA PHE A 106 -14.48 5.54 -1.78
C PHE A 106 -15.01 4.71 -2.97
N ILE A 107 -14.79 3.39 -3.00
CA ILE A 107 -15.41 2.51 -4.01
C ILE A 107 -16.94 2.70 -3.97
N LEU A 108 -17.55 2.60 -2.78
CA LEU A 108 -18.99 2.78 -2.61
C LEU A 108 -19.47 4.18 -3.02
N LEU A 109 -18.74 5.23 -2.64
CA LEU A 109 -19.06 6.62 -2.98
C LEU A 109 -19.00 6.87 -4.50
N ILE A 110 -17.98 6.32 -5.19
CA ILE A 110 -17.81 6.43 -6.64
C ILE A 110 -18.98 5.74 -7.37
N TYR A 111 -19.32 4.50 -6.98
CA TYR A 111 -20.46 3.79 -7.56
C TYR A 111 -21.78 4.53 -7.33
N ARG A 112 -22.03 4.97 -6.08
CA ARG A 112 -23.23 5.75 -5.74
C ARG A 112 -23.34 7.04 -6.55
N PHE A 113 -22.23 7.70 -6.85
CA PHE A 113 -22.20 8.92 -7.67
C PHE A 113 -22.46 8.62 -9.14
N ILE A 114 -21.75 7.64 -9.74
CA ILE A 114 -21.87 7.28 -11.16
C ILE A 114 -23.30 6.78 -11.47
N PHE A 115 -23.94 6.08 -10.54
CA PHE A 115 -25.29 5.57 -10.67
C PHE A 115 -26.40 6.57 -10.29
N SER A 116 -26.10 7.86 -10.17
CA SER A 116 -27.18 8.85 -9.97
C SER A 116 -28.10 8.90 -11.21
N PRO A 117 -29.46 8.88 -11.04
CA PRO A 117 -30.25 8.99 -9.80
C PRO A 117 -30.44 7.66 -9.01
N HIS A 118 -30.07 6.53 -9.56
CA HIS A 118 -30.31 5.19 -8.97
C HIS A 118 -29.29 4.80 -7.89
N ARG A 119 -29.13 5.65 -6.89
CA ARG A 119 -28.08 5.54 -5.84
C ARG A 119 -28.08 4.22 -5.07
N SER A 120 -29.25 3.60 -4.87
CA SER A 120 -29.37 2.30 -4.17
C SER A 120 -28.75 1.17 -4.98
N ALA A 121 -29.02 1.13 -6.31
CA ALA A 121 -28.39 0.15 -7.20
C ALA A 121 -26.86 0.37 -7.28
N GLY A 122 -26.42 1.63 -7.36
CA GLY A 122 -25.00 1.97 -7.30
C GLY A 122 -24.34 1.48 -6.01
N LEU A 123 -24.99 1.64 -4.86
CA LEU A 123 -24.45 1.16 -3.58
C LEU A 123 -24.33 -0.38 -3.55
N LEU A 124 -25.32 -1.13 -4.03
CA LEU A 124 -25.26 -2.60 -4.07
C LEU A 124 -24.17 -3.12 -5.03
N LEU A 125 -24.05 -2.51 -6.22
CA LEU A 125 -23.00 -2.87 -7.17
C LEU A 125 -21.61 -2.47 -6.66
N GLY A 126 -21.51 -1.31 -5.99
CA GLY A 126 -20.29 -0.88 -5.30
C GLY A 126 -19.89 -1.82 -4.17
N LEU A 127 -20.87 -2.37 -3.43
CA LEU A 127 -20.62 -3.37 -2.39
C LEU A 127 -20.07 -4.67 -2.99
N ALA A 128 -20.64 -5.15 -4.10
CA ALA A 128 -20.09 -6.32 -4.79
C ALA A 128 -18.66 -6.07 -5.32
N ALA A 129 -18.38 -4.87 -5.84
CA ALA A 129 -17.04 -4.46 -6.26
C ALA A 129 -16.07 -4.38 -5.06
N ALA A 130 -16.54 -3.89 -3.90
CA ALA A 130 -15.77 -3.86 -2.66
C ALA A 130 -15.45 -5.27 -2.13
N VAL A 131 -16.39 -6.22 -2.25
CA VAL A 131 -16.14 -7.64 -1.94
C VAL A 131 -15.02 -8.20 -2.83
N LEU A 132 -15.07 -7.93 -4.14
CA LEU A 132 -14.01 -8.34 -5.08
C LEU A 132 -12.64 -7.71 -4.75
N TYR A 133 -12.61 -6.52 -4.17
CA TYR A 133 -11.39 -5.89 -3.68
C TYR A 133 -10.87 -6.60 -2.42
N VAL A 134 -11.70 -6.69 -1.36
CA VAL A 134 -11.28 -7.22 -0.05
C VAL A 134 -10.92 -8.71 -0.10
N PHE A 135 -11.67 -9.50 -0.85
CA PHE A 135 -11.44 -10.94 -1.02
C PHE A 135 -10.59 -11.26 -2.26
N ASN A 136 -9.72 -10.35 -2.68
CA ASN A 136 -8.71 -10.63 -3.69
C ASN A 136 -7.45 -11.21 -3.02
N PRO A 137 -6.89 -12.33 -3.49
CA PRO A 137 -5.73 -12.97 -2.84
C PRO A 137 -4.48 -12.09 -2.82
N LEU A 138 -4.29 -11.20 -3.81
CA LEU A 138 -3.15 -10.27 -3.78
C LEU A 138 -3.38 -9.11 -2.82
N VAL A 139 -4.61 -8.67 -2.63
CA VAL A 139 -4.96 -7.67 -1.58
C VAL A 139 -4.80 -8.31 -0.21
N ASP A 140 -5.28 -9.55 -0.02
CA ASP A 140 -5.03 -10.32 1.20
C ASP A 140 -3.54 -10.43 1.51
N TYR A 141 -2.71 -10.67 0.49
CA TYR A 141 -1.25 -10.72 0.63
C TYR A 141 -0.63 -9.36 0.96
N ALA A 142 -1.02 -8.27 0.26
CA ALA A 142 -0.30 -7.00 0.28
C ALA A 142 -0.84 -5.97 1.28
N ALA A 143 -2.17 -5.91 1.51
CA ALA A 143 -2.79 -4.87 2.32
C ALA A 143 -2.55 -5.05 3.83
N GLY A 144 -2.58 -3.97 4.58
CA GLY A 144 -2.56 -3.95 6.04
C GLY A 144 -1.19 -4.11 6.70
N TYR A 145 -0.09 -4.17 5.97
CA TYR A 145 1.25 -4.03 6.51
C TYR A 145 1.59 -2.56 6.82
N ALA A 146 2.46 -2.29 7.79
CA ALA A 146 2.91 -0.94 8.13
C ALA A 146 3.91 -0.38 7.09
N TRP A 147 3.49 -0.28 5.84
CA TRP A 147 4.26 0.25 4.72
C TRP A 147 3.47 1.32 3.93
N ASN A 148 4.09 1.94 2.93
CA ASN A 148 3.47 3.06 2.20
C ASN A 148 2.38 2.66 1.19
N HIS A 149 2.20 1.38 0.92
CA HIS A 149 1.36 0.84 -0.15
C HIS A 149 -0.10 1.33 -0.06
N ASP A 150 -0.72 1.13 1.10
CA ASP A 150 -2.15 1.39 1.31
C ASP A 150 -2.44 2.90 1.34
N VAL A 151 -1.50 3.70 1.86
CA VAL A 151 -1.59 5.16 1.84
C VAL A 151 -1.55 5.69 0.41
N VAL A 152 -0.65 5.17 -0.43
CA VAL A 152 -0.54 5.54 -1.86
C VAL A 152 -1.84 5.19 -2.60
N ILE A 153 -2.38 3.98 -2.39
CA ILE A 153 -3.65 3.55 -3.01
C ILE A 153 -4.79 4.48 -2.59
N LEU A 154 -4.92 4.78 -1.30
CA LEU A 154 -5.93 5.72 -0.80
C LEU A 154 -5.83 7.08 -1.46
N CYS A 155 -4.63 7.66 -1.54
CA CYS A 155 -4.42 8.96 -2.16
C CYS A 155 -4.88 8.98 -3.62
N VAL A 156 -4.57 7.92 -4.38
CA VAL A 156 -4.99 7.82 -5.79
C VAL A 156 -6.50 7.61 -5.93
N VAL A 157 -7.11 6.74 -5.10
CA VAL A 157 -8.56 6.51 -5.11
C VAL A 157 -9.33 7.76 -4.69
N ALA A 158 -8.87 8.47 -3.66
CA ALA A 158 -9.46 9.74 -3.23
C ALA A 158 -9.33 10.81 -4.32
N SER A 159 -8.19 10.88 -5.00
CA SER A 159 -7.99 11.78 -6.15
C SER A 159 -8.93 11.44 -7.31
N LEU A 160 -9.12 10.14 -7.57
CA LEU A 160 -10.08 9.68 -8.58
C LEU A 160 -11.52 10.08 -8.20
N TRP A 161 -11.92 9.93 -6.95
CA TRP A 161 -13.23 10.38 -6.47
C TRP A 161 -13.41 11.89 -6.64
N LEU A 162 -12.41 12.70 -6.25
CA LEU A 162 -12.42 14.15 -6.45
C LEU A 162 -12.55 14.52 -7.94
N PHE A 163 -11.82 13.83 -8.82
CA PHE A 163 -11.84 14.03 -10.26
C PHE A 163 -13.19 13.63 -10.89
N VAL A 164 -13.71 12.44 -10.54
CA VAL A 164 -14.98 11.93 -11.06
C VAL A 164 -16.15 12.82 -10.64
N THR A 165 -16.14 13.31 -9.41
CA THR A 165 -17.19 14.20 -8.87
C THR A 165 -17.00 15.67 -9.23
N ALA A 166 -15.83 16.05 -9.78
CA ALA A 166 -15.62 17.41 -10.25
C ALA A 166 -16.47 17.67 -11.50
N ASP A 167 -17.21 18.80 -11.47
CA ASP A 167 -17.84 19.31 -12.69
C ASP A 167 -16.82 20.24 -13.38
N LEU A 168 -16.02 19.79 -14.29
CA LEU A 168 -14.92 20.50 -14.92
C LEU A 168 -15.33 21.62 -15.92
N GLU A 169 -16.62 21.81 -16.18
CA GLU A 169 -17.13 22.85 -17.05
C GLU A 169 -17.54 24.13 -16.31
N LYS A 170 -17.90 24.04 -15.02
CA LYS A 170 -18.32 25.20 -14.18
C LYS A 170 -17.25 25.59 -13.16
N GLY A 171 -16.99 26.86 -12.89
CA GLY A 171 -15.86 27.40 -12.12
C GLY A 171 -15.74 27.09 -10.62
N SER A 172 -16.66 26.34 -9.99
CA SER A 172 -16.69 26.15 -8.51
C SER A 172 -15.77 25.04 -7.95
N ARG A 173 -14.68 24.63 -8.63
CA ARG A 173 -14.01 23.32 -8.49
C ARG A 173 -12.54 23.33 -8.26
N PHE A 174 -11.96 24.50 -8.26
CA PHE A 174 -10.51 24.63 -8.08
C PHE A 174 -10.01 23.88 -6.86
N TRP A 175 -10.78 23.83 -5.77
CA TRP A 175 -10.40 23.10 -4.58
C TRP A 175 -10.29 21.56 -4.81
N ARG A 176 -11.22 20.95 -5.59
CA ARG A 176 -11.17 19.50 -5.88
C ARG A 176 -9.98 19.13 -6.75
N ILE A 177 -9.69 19.97 -7.74
CA ILE A 177 -8.53 19.80 -8.62
C ILE A 177 -7.25 20.00 -7.82
N GLY A 178 -7.18 21.05 -6.98
CA GLY A 178 -6.06 21.30 -6.09
C GLY A 178 -5.85 20.16 -5.08
N ALA A 179 -6.93 19.68 -4.43
CA ALA A 179 -6.86 18.56 -3.50
C ALA A 179 -6.41 17.26 -4.19
N ALA A 180 -6.87 17.00 -5.42
CA ALA A 180 -6.39 15.84 -6.19
C ALA A 180 -4.89 15.96 -6.51
N GLY A 181 -4.41 17.14 -6.91
CA GLY A 181 -2.99 17.41 -7.11
C GLY A 181 -2.18 17.19 -5.83
N ALA A 182 -2.64 17.74 -4.70
CA ALA A 182 -2.00 17.56 -3.40
C ALA A 182 -1.87 16.08 -3.00
N LEU A 183 -2.97 15.31 -3.12
CA LEU A 183 -2.98 13.89 -2.78
C LEU A 183 -2.08 13.06 -3.70
N LEU A 184 -2.09 13.34 -5.00
CA LEU A 184 -1.24 12.63 -5.96
C LEU A 184 0.23 12.93 -5.74
N THR A 185 0.59 14.19 -5.51
CA THR A 185 1.98 14.56 -5.20
C THR A 185 2.41 14.00 -3.85
N PHE A 186 1.52 13.96 -2.85
CA PHE A 186 1.80 13.30 -1.58
C PHE A 186 2.09 11.79 -1.79
N ALA A 187 1.31 11.11 -2.62
CA ALA A 187 1.56 9.72 -3.01
C ALA A 187 2.88 9.56 -3.80
N THR A 188 3.17 10.47 -4.74
CA THR A 188 4.42 10.50 -5.51
C THR A 188 5.62 10.69 -4.58
N CYS A 189 5.50 11.56 -3.58
CA CYS A 189 6.53 11.78 -2.56
C CYS A 189 6.57 10.71 -1.44
N MET A 190 5.82 9.63 -1.57
CA MET A 190 6.00 8.35 -0.87
C MET A 190 6.62 7.30 -1.80
N ARG A 191 6.14 7.24 -3.05
CA ARG A 191 6.52 6.24 -4.04
C ARG A 191 6.67 6.91 -5.40
N VAL A 192 7.92 7.16 -5.80
CA VAL A 192 8.26 7.98 -6.99
C VAL A 192 7.55 7.55 -8.27
N THR A 193 7.33 6.26 -8.47
CA THR A 193 6.65 5.73 -9.67
C THR A 193 5.20 6.20 -9.82
N THR A 194 4.58 6.72 -8.76
CA THR A 194 3.22 7.29 -8.79
C THR A 194 3.17 8.60 -9.61
N VAL A 195 4.30 9.23 -9.92
CA VAL A 195 4.38 10.39 -10.81
C VAL A 195 3.68 10.16 -12.14
N LEU A 196 3.71 8.93 -12.68
CA LEU A 196 3.01 8.60 -13.93
C LEU A 196 1.49 8.73 -13.80
N VAL A 197 0.94 8.41 -12.62
CA VAL A 197 -0.49 8.61 -12.30
C VAL A 197 -0.78 10.09 -12.19
N GLU A 198 0.07 10.85 -11.55
CA GLU A 198 -0.05 12.32 -11.43
C GLU A 198 -0.09 12.99 -12.80
N LEU A 199 0.79 12.58 -13.73
CA LEU A 199 0.80 13.05 -15.12
C LEU A 199 -0.47 12.67 -15.88
N LEU A 200 -1.02 11.46 -15.67
CA LEU A 200 -2.29 11.04 -16.26
C LEU A 200 -3.44 11.97 -15.83
N PHE A 201 -3.54 12.27 -14.54
CA PHE A 201 -4.57 13.18 -14.01
C PHE A 201 -4.40 14.60 -14.52
N LEU A 202 -3.18 15.13 -14.56
CA LEU A 202 -2.90 16.45 -15.12
C LEU A 202 -3.30 16.53 -16.60
N ALA A 203 -2.93 15.53 -17.40
CA ALA A 203 -3.34 15.44 -18.81
C ALA A 203 -4.86 15.36 -18.96
N ALA A 204 -5.54 14.62 -18.07
CA ALA A 204 -6.99 14.52 -18.06
C ALA A 204 -7.64 15.87 -17.75
N VAL A 205 -7.19 16.59 -16.73
CA VAL A 205 -7.67 17.95 -16.38
C VAL A 205 -7.50 18.89 -17.57
N LEU A 206 -6.32 18.92 -18.20
CA LEU A 206 -6.02 19.75 -19.37
C LEU A 206 -6.89 19.40 -20.58
N SER A 207 -7.23 18.10 -20.76
CA SER A 207 -8.02 17.62 -21.91
C SER A 207 -9.51 17.90 -21.76
N ILE A 208 -10.05 17.85 -20.53
CA ILE A 208 -11.49 18.04 -20.26
C ILE A 208 -11.82 19.54 -20.18
N ALA A 209 -10.91 20.36 -19.69
CA ALA A 209 -11.09 21.81 -19.66
C ALA A 209 -11.34 22.33 -21.09
N GLY A 210 -12.54 22.86 -21.32
CA GLY A 210 -12.93 23.42 -22.63
C GLY A 210 -12.29 24.77 -22.90
N GLY A 211 -12.39 25.25 -24.15
CA GLY A 211 -11.98 26.60 -24.56
C GLY A 211 -10.50 26.75 -24.92
N SER A 212 -9.95 27.97 -24.73
CA SER A 212 -8.59 28.35 -25.11
C SER A 212 -7.52 27.64 -24.27
N VAL A 213 -6.28 27.62 -24.77
CA VAL A 213 -5.10 27.11 -24.03
C VAL A 213 -4.97 27.79 -22.66
N LEU A 214 -5.22 29.09 -22.58
CA LEU A 214 -5.17 29.83 -21.32
C LEU A 214 -6.20 29.33 -20.31
N ASN A 215 -7.41 28.98 -20.75
CA ASN A 215 -8.44 28.43 -19.87
C ASN A 215 -8.03 27.04 -19.33
N ARG A 216 -7.41 26.20 -20.16
CA ARG A 216 -6.88 24.89 -19.74
C ARG A 216 -5.80 25.04 -18.68
N ILE A 217 -4.86 25.97 -18.87
CA ILE A 217 -3.80 26.27 -17.90
C ILE A 217 -4.41 26.79 -16.59
N ARG A 218 -5.36 27.72 -16.65
CA ARG A 218 -6.05 28.24 -15.45
C ARG A 218 -6.78 27.13 -14.69
N THR A 219 -7.37 26.16 -15.39
CA THR A 219 -8.05 25.02 -14.75
C THR A 219 -7.05 24.07 -14.09
N ALA A 220 -5.86 23.87 -14.66
CA ALA A 220 -4.81 23.03 -14.10
C ALA A 220 -3.98 23.71 -13.00
N LEU A 221 -3.99 25.05 -12.93
CA LEU A 221 -3.17 25.82 -12.00
C LEU A 221 -3.35 25.40 -10.53
N PRO A 222 -4.58 25.18 -9.99
CA PRO A 222 -4.74 24.70 -8.62
C PRO A 222 -4.07 23.36 -8.35
N PHE A 223 -4.08 22.45 -9.34
CA PHE A 223 -3.36 21.17 -9.27
C PHE A 223 -1.86 21.40 -9.11
N LEU A 224 -1.27 22.20 -10.00
CA LEU A 224 0.17 22.48 -10.03
C LEU A 224 0.65 23.22 -8.78
N VAL A 225 -0.12 24.21 -8.31
CA VAL A 225 0.23 24.96 -7.09
C VAL A 225 0.18 24.05 -5.87
N ALA A 226 -0.85 23.23 -5.73
CA ALA A 226 -0.96 22.29 -4.63
C ALA A 226 0.15 21.24 -4.68
N ALA A 227 0.46 20.71 -5.87
CA ALA A 227 1.57 19.79 -6.10
C ALA A 227 2.91 20.41 -5.66
N LEU A 228 3.19 21.66 -6.07
CA LEU A 228 4.41 22.35 -5.67
C LEU A 228 4.50 22.52 -4.15
N ILE A 229 3.42 22.95 -3.49
CA ILE A 229 3.40 23.13 -2.02
C ILE A 229 3.72 21.81 -1.32
N ILE A 230 3.11 20.71 -1.75
CA ILE A 230 3.35 19.39 -1.16
C ILE A 230 4.79 18.90 -1.45
N ALA A 231 5.36 19.22 -2.60
CA ALA A 231 6.73 18.81 -2.95
C ALA A 231 7.82 19.58 -2.17
N LEU A 232 7.53 20.75 -1.58
CA LEU A 232 8.55 21.60 -0.94
C LEU A 232 9.35 20.87 0.14
N TRP A 233 8.69 20.16 1.05
CA TRP A 233 9.40 19.47 2.13
C TRP A 233 10.25 18.29 1.63
N PRO A 234 9.78 17.37 0.78
CA PRO A 234 10.64 16.35 0.16
C PRO A 234 11.83 16.93 -0.61
N LEU A 235 11.62 18.02 -1.34
CA LEU A 235 12.71 18.69 -2.07
C LEU A 235 13.75 19.26 -1.09
N TRP A 236 13.31 19.85 0.04
CA TRP A 236 14.21 20.31 1.08
C TRP A 236 14.99 19.16 1.74
N VAL A 237 14.35 18.00 2.01
CA VAL A 237 15.03 16.81 2.52
C VAL A 237 16.10 16.33 1.54
N ILE A 238 15.77 16.24 0.25
CA ILE A 238 16.68 15.85 -0.81
C ILE A 238 17.88 16.82 -0.92
N ALA A 239 17.62 18.11 -0.81
CA ALA A 239 18.64 19.15 -0.90
C ALA A 239 19.70 19.07 0.22
N GLN A 240 19.36 18.48 1.38
CA GLN A 240 20.32 18.28 2.48
C GLN A 240 21.35 17.19 2.18
N ALA A 241 21.01 16.15 1.38
CA ALA A 241 21.88 15.02 1.08
C ALA A 241 21.61 14.47 -0.34
N PRO A 242 21.83 15.27 -1.39
CA PRO A 242 21.43 14.91 -2.75
C PRO A 242 22.13 13.66 -3.28
N ARG A 243 23.41 13.44 -2.91
CA ARG A 243 24.16 12.24 -3.29
C ARG A 243 23.61 11.00 -2.59
N ALA A 244 23.35 11.08 -1.29
CA ALA A 244 22.74 9.97 -0.55
C ALA A 244 21.34 9.64 -1.07
N PHE A 245 20.53 10.65 -1.38
CA PHE A 245 19.23 10.47 -2.02
C PHE A 245 19.36 9.68 -3.34
N TRP A 246 20.27 10.10 -4.24
CA TRP A 246 20.48 9.41 -5.50
C TRP A 246 20.86 7.95 -5.32
N LEU A 247 21.81 7.67 -4.43
CA LEU A 247 22.26 6.32 -4.11
C LEU A 247 21.11 5.47 -3.56
N ASN A 248 20.32 6.02 -2.63
CA ASN A 248 19.17 5.31 -2.03
C ASN A 248 18.06 5.03 -3.06
N LEU A 249 17.80 5.94 -3.99
CA LEU A 249 16.68 5.80 -4.91
C LEU A 249 17.00 4.92 -6.13
N PHE A 250 18.23 4.94 -6.61
CA PHE A 250 18.61 4.29 -7.88
C PHE A 250 19.67 3.20 -7.73
N GLU A 251 20.77 3.48 -7.02
CA GLU A 251 21.91 2.55 -6.97
C GLU A 251 21.63 1.35 -6.07
N ILE A 252 21.20 1.59 -4.84
CA ILE A 252 20.88 0.51 -3.89
C ILE A 252 19.84 -0.47 -4.44
N PRO A 253 18.68 -0.04 -5.03
CA PRO A 253 17.75 -0.95 -5.68
C PRO A 253 18.34 -1.74 -6.84
N THR A 254 19.24 -1.12 -7.60
CA THR A 254 19.92 -1.78 -8.73
C THR A 254 20.90 -2.85 -8.24
N LEU A 255 21.71 -2.54 -7.23
CA LEU A 255 22.61 -3.50 -6.57
C LEU A 255 21.85 -4.65 -5.94
N TYR A 256 20.71 -4.34 -5.31
CA TYR A 256 19.82 -5.35 -4.72
C TYR A 256 19.26 -6.31 -5.79
N GLY A 257 18.82 -5.78 -6.93
CA GLY A 257 18.36 -6.58 -8.05
C GLY A 257 19.44 -7.51 -8.61
N ARG A 258 20.68 -6.99 -8.78
CA ARG A 258 21.85 -7.79 -9.19
C ARG A 258 22.17 -8.89 -8.20
N TRP A 259 22.21 -8.55 -6.90
CA TRP A 259 22.47 -9.53 -5.84
C TRP A 259 21.43 -10.67 -5.84
N LEU A 260 20.13 -10.36 -5.96
CA LEU A 260 19.08 -11.39 -6.06
C LEU A 260 19.28 -12.29 -7.27
N HIS A 261 19.70 -11.74 -8.40
CA HIS A 261 19.98 -12.50 -9.62
C HIS A 261 21.14 -13.49 -9.40
N GLU A 262 22.24 -13.04 -8.80
CA GLU A 262 23.43 -13.84 -8.54
C GLU A 262 23.14 -15.02 -7.58
N ILE A 263 22.29 -14.83 -6.57
CA ILE A 263 21.89 -15.91 -5.65
C ILE A 263 20.74 -16.78 -6.19
N GLY A 264 20.33 -16.59 -7.46
CA GLY A 264 19.26 -17.37 -8.08
C GLY A 264 17.87 -17.17 -7.49
N LYS A 265 17.62 -16.00 -6.84
CA LYS A 265 16.33 -15.65 -6.20
C LYS A 265 15.49 -14.67 -7.02
N THR A 266 15.79 -14.49 -8.30
CA THR A 266 14.96 -13.67 -9.19
C THR A 266 13.91 -14.53 -9.87
N PHE A 267 12.66 -14.14 -9.69
CA PHE A 267 11.58 -14.63 -10.54
C PHE A 267 11.46 -13.72 -11.78
N GLY A 268 11.27 -14.30 -12.96
CA GLY A 268 10.98 -13.51 -14.15
C GLY A 268 9.71 -12.68 -13.93
N LYS A 269 9.73 -11.38 -14.31
CA LYS A 269 8.57 -10.51 -14.14
C LYS A 269 7.31 -11.09 -14.81
N ALA A 270 7.46 -11.70 -15.99
CA ALA A 270 6.36 -12.36 -16.68
C ALA A 270 5.80 -13.55 -15.88
N THR A 271 6.67 -14.39 -15.30
CA THR A 271 6.26 -15.54 -14.47
C THR A 271 5.47 -15.09 -13.25
N LEU A 272 5.98 -14.07 -12.52
CA LEU A 272 5.26 -13.48 -11.38
C LEU A 272 3.91 -12.88 -11.79
N THR A 273 3.85 -12.25 -12.96
CA THR A 273 2.58 -11.70 -13.48
C THR A 273 1.59 -12.81 -13.78
N VAL A 274 2.01 -13.88 -14.47
CA VAL A 274 1.14 -15.02 -14.77
C VAL A 274 0.65 -15.68 -13.48
N ASP A 275 1.55 -15.93 -12.53
CA ASP A 275 1.21 -16.51 -11.23
C ASP A 275 0.17 -15.65 -10.48
N ALA A 276 0.37 -14.35 -10.43
CA ALA A 276 -0.56 -13.42 -9.79
C ALA A 276 -1.93 -13.36 -10.48
N LEU A 277 -1.95 -13.22 -11.81
CA LEU A 277 -3.18 -13.07 -12.60
C LEU A 277 -3.99 -14.36 -12.69
N THR A 278 -3.36 -15.51 -12.53
CA THR A 278 -4.05 -16.83 -12.55
C THR A 278 -4.61 -17.23 -11.19
N GLN A 279 -4.31 -16.50 -10.12
CA GLN A 279 -4.97 -16.75 -8.83
C GLN A 279 -6.49 -16.58 -8.95
N PRO A 280 -7.31 -17.51 -8.41
CA PRO A 280 -8.74 -17.60 -8.73
C PRO A 280 -9.50 -16.29 -8.54
N GLY A 281 -9.30 -15.58 -7.42
CA GLY A 281 -9.98 -14.30 -7.15
C GLY A 281 -9.56 -13.17 -8.10
N TYR A 282 -8.29 -13.15 -8.53
CA TYR A 282 -7.80 -12.16 -9.49
C TYR A 282 -8.30 -12.47 -10.90
N LEU A 283 -8.21 -13.72 -11.32
CA LEU A 283 -8.67 -14.16 -12.63
C LEU A 283 -10.17 -13.88 -12.84
N VAL A 284 -11.00 -14.15 -11.82
CA VAL A 284 -12.43 -13.84 -11.84
C VAL A 284 -12.68 -12.35 -12.03
N LEU A 285 -11.94 -11.49 -11.33
CA LEU A 285 -12.03 -10.03 -11.47
C LEU A 285 -11.68 -9.57 -12.90
N LEU A 286 -10.61 -10.13 -13.49
CA LEU A 286 -10.19 -9.80 -14.86
C LEU A 286 -11.21 -10.27 -15.90
N ILE A 287 -11.69 -11.51 -15.81
CA ILE A 287 -12.70 -12.06 -16.72
C ILE A 287 -13.97 -11.21 -16.66
N LEU A 288 -14.42 -10.87 -15.45
CA LEU A 288 -15.59 -10.01 -15.26
C LEU A 288 -15.37 -8.64 -15.91
N GLY A 289 -14.22 -8.00 -15.70
CA GLY A 289 -13.87 -6.73 -16.34
C GLY A 289 -13.91 -6.80 -17.86
N VAL A 290 -13.32 -7.83 -18.45
CA VAL A 290 -13.34 -8.07 -19.91
C VAL A 290 -14.76 -8.31 -20.42
N CYS A 291 -15.55 -9.15 -19.74
CA CYS A 291 -16.94 -9.41 -20.09
C CYS A 291 -17.78 -8.12 -20.08
N LEU A 292 -17.62 -7.28 -19.05
CA LEU A 292 -18.33 -6.00 -18.95
C LEU A 292 -17.97 -5.04 -20.08
N ILE A 293 -16.69 -4.93 -20.42
CA ILE A 293 -16.21 -4.11 -21.53
C ILE A 293 -16.77 -4.64 -22.87
N ALA A 294 -16.70 -5.95 -23.09
CA ALA A 294 -17.21 -6.57 -24.31
C ALA A 294 -18.72 -6.36 -24.48
N MET A 295 -19.51 -6.51 -23.40
CA MET A 295 -20.94 -6.29 -23.43
C MET A 295 -21.28 -4.82 -23.65
N ALA A 296 -20.60 -3.89 -23.00
CA ALA A 296 -20.76 -2.46 -23.23
C ALA A 296 -20.37 -2.08 -24.67
N TRP A 297 -19.32 -2.68 -25.23
CA TRP A 297 -18.92 -2.48 -26.62
C TRP A 297 -20.01 -2.96 -27.60
N ARG A 298 -20.57 -4.13 -27.36
CA ARG A 298 -21.64 -4.71 -28.19
C ARG A 298 -22.89 -3.85 -28.22
N GLU A 299 -23.35 -3.39 -27.08
CA GLU A 299 -24.58 -2.60 -26.94
C GLU A 299 -24.37 -1.12 -27.34
N ARG A 300 -23.13 -0.67 -27.52
CA ARG A 300 -22.75 0.70 -27.92
C ARG A 300 -23.51 1.80 -27.17
N PRO A 301 -23.63 1.73 -25.83
CA PRO A 301 -24.39 2.69 -25.06
C PRO A 301 -23.77 4.09 -25.19
N ARG A 302 -24.62 5.12 -25.12
CA ARG A 302 -24.19 6.51 -25.24
C ARG A 302 -23.77 7.04 -23.87
N LEU A 303 -22.47 7.36 -23.72
CA LEU A 303 -21.95 8.19 -22.63
C LEU A 303 -21.71 9.62 -23.14
N GLU A 304 -22.01 10.61 -22.34
CA GLU A 304 -21.65 11.99 -22.62
C GLU A 304 -20.13 12.19 -22.78
N ARG A 305 -19.71 13.22 -23.50
CA ARG A 305 -18.30 13.48 -23.80
C ARG A 305 -17.42 13.53 -22.55
N VAL A 306 -17.89 14.23 -21.51
CA VAL A 306 -17.16 14.36 -20.22
C VAL A 306 -17.13 13.04 -19.49
N GLU A 307 -18.25 12.31 -19.43
CA GLU A 307 -18.31 10.98 -18.81
C GLU A 307 -17.38 9.97 -19.49
N ARG A 308 -17.33 9.98 -20.83
CA ARG A 308 -16.39 9.13 -21.61
C ARG A 308 -14.94 9.40 -21.22
N ARG A 309 -14.55 10.65 -21.01
CA ARG A 309 -13.18 11.00 -20.60
C ARG A 309 -12.89 10.55 -19.18
N LYS A 310 -13.84 10.74 -18.24
CA LYS A 310 -13.74 10.23 -16.87
C LYS A 310 -13.64 8.70 -16.86
N ALA A 311 -14.46 8.02 -17.67
CA ALA A 311 -14.41 6.57 -17.84
C ALA A 311 -13.06 6.10 -18.41
N ALA A 312 -12.52 6.81 -19.40
CA ALA A 312 -11.21 6.50 -19.99
C ALA A 312 -10.07 6.62 -18.94
N VAL A 313 -10.05 7.70 -18.16
CA VAL A 313 -9.04 7.86 -17.08
C VAL A 313 -9.17 6.73 -16.07
N THR A 314 -10.40 6.40 -15.64
CA THR A 314 -10.65 5.33 -14.69
C THR A 314 -10.21 3.96 -15.22
N ALA A 315 -10.42 3.68 -16.51
CA ALA A 315 -10.00 2.44 -17.16
C ALA A 315 -8.48 2.38 -17.42
N LEU A 316 -7.83 3.53 -17.62
CA LEU A 316 -6.38 3.60 -17.83
C LEU A 316 -5.58 3.40 -16.53
N LEU A 317 -6.15 3.72 -15.37
CA LEU A 317 -5.45 3.58 -14.08
C LEU A 317 -4.93 2.17 -13.80
N PRO A 318 -5.75 1.10 -13.85
CA PRO A 318 -5.23 -0.24 -13.61
C PRO A 318 -4.16 -0.65 -14.63
N LEU A 319 -4.30 -0.26 -15.91
CA LEU A 319 -3.30 -0.53 -16.94
C LEU A 319 -1.99 0.18 -16.64
N LEU A 320 -2.06 1.44 -16.22
CA LEU A 320 -0.90 2.23 -15.83
C LEU A 320 -0.17 1.60 -14.62
N PHE A 321 -0.91 1.10 -13.63
CA PHE A 321 -0.31 0.41 -12.49
C PHE A 321 0.35 -0.92 -12.88
N PHE A 322 -0.16 -1.63 -13.88
CA PHE A 322 0.56 -2.77 -14.45
C PHE A 322 1.89 -2.33 -15.07
N VAL A 323 1.92 -1.23 -15.83
CA VAL A 323 3.17 -0.68 -16.38
C VAL A 323 4.11 -0.27 -15.25
N ILE A 324 3.63 0.44 -14.25
CA ILE A 324 4.40 0.87 -13.07
C ILE A 324 5.04 -0.33 -12.35
N ALA A 325 4.34 -1.46 -12.23
CA ALA A 325 4.86 -2.66 -11.61
C ALA A 325 6.12 -3.23 -12.29
N TYR A 326 6.31 -2.93 -13.59
CA TYR A 326 7.45 -3.38 -14.38
C TYR A 326 8.66 -2.43 -14.34
N ILE A 327 8.52 -1.20 -13.81
CA ILE A 327 9.61 -0.19 -13.78
C ILE A 327 10.75 -0.61 -12.83
N PRO A 328 10.50 -1.03 -11.56
CA PRO A 328 11.58 -1.36 -10.64
C PRO A 328 12.46 -2.50 -11.16
N PRO A 329 13.75 -2.53 -10.80
CA PRO A 329 14.65 -3.64 -11.16
C PRO A 329 14.11 -5.01 -10.71
N THR A 330 13.51 -5.06 -9.51
CA THR A 330 12.85 -6.24 -8.96
C THR A 330 11.34 -6.04 -8.92
N MET A 331 10.59 -7.09 -9.28
CA MET A 331 9.13 -7.11 -9.19
C MET A 331 8.70 -8.02 -8.04
N TRP A 332 7.65 -7.60 -7.33
CA TRP A 332 7.06 -8.35 -6.23
C TRP A 332 5.54 -8.47 -6.40
N HIS A 333 4.94 -9.52 -5.83
CA HIS A 333 3.49 -9.76 -5.92
C HIS A 333 2.65 -8.57 -5.44
N GLN A 334 3.10 -7.83 -4.40
CA GLN A 334 2.38 -6.64 -3.91
C GLN A 334 2.23 -5.53 -4.96
N TYR A 335 3.09 -5.46 -5.98
CA TYR A 335 2.94 -4.47 -7.04
C TYR A 335 1.73 -4.76 -7.93
N LEU A 336 1.35 -6.04 -8.03
CA LEU A 336 0.18 -6.49 -8.79
C LEU A 336 -1.12 -6.43 -7.97
N ALA A 337 -1.04 -6.17 -6.67
CA ALA A 337 -2.21 -5.86 -5.84
C ALA A 337 -2.76 -4.44 -6.11
N VAL A 338 -1.88 -3.48 -6.46
CA VAL A 338 -2.25 -2.07 -6.67
C VAL A 338 -3.35 -1.87 -7.73
N PRO A 339 -3.36 -2.58 -8.88
CA PRO A 339 -4.43 -2.44 -9.88
C PRO A 339 -5.82 -2.85 -9.39
N VAL A 340 -5.93 -3.73 -8.39
CA VAL A 340 -7.20 -4.38 -7.98
C VAL A 340 -8.33 -3.40 -7.66
N PRO A 341 -8.18 -2.41 -6.75
CA PRO A 341 -9.25 -1.47 -6.45
C PRO A 341 -9.63 -0.63 -7.68
N PHE A 342 -8.69 -0.34 -8.57
CA PHE A 342 -8.95 0.44 -9.78
C PHE A 342 -9.69 -0.38 -10.84
N ILE A 343 -9.44 -1.69 -10.97
CA ILE A 343 -10.24 -2.59 -11.81
C ILE A 343 -11.67 -2.63 -11.27
N ALA A 344 -11.84 -2.81 -9.95
CA ALA A 344 -13.14 -2.82 -9.31
C ALA A 344 -13.92 -1.52 -9.55
N ILE A 345 -13.27 -0.36 -9.46
CA ILE A 345 -13.87 0.94 -9.72
C ILE A 345 -14.19 1.12 -11.23
N ALA A 346 -13.29 0.69 -12.11
CA ALA A 346 -13.46 0.86 -13.56
C ALA A 346 -14.70 0.17 -14.12
N MET A 347 -15.16 -0.91 -13.48
CA MET A 347 -16.40 -1.61 -13.85
C MET A 347 -17.67 -0.75 -13.69
N ALA A 348 -17.65 0.34 -12.93
CA ALA A 348 -18.82 1.18 -12.70
C ALA A 348 -19.36 1.82 -14.01
N TYR A 349 -18.47 2.27 -14.89
CA TYR A 349 -18.89 2.95 -16.14
C TYR A 349 -19.55 2.01 -17.16
N PRO A 350 -19.00 0.83 -17.48
CA PRO A 350 -19.71 -0.16 -18.31
C PRO A 350 -21.08 -0.54 -17.73
N LEU A 351 -21.18 -0.75 -16.42
CA LEU A 351 -22.43 -1.11 -15.74
C LEU A 351 -23.49 -0.02 -15.85
N VAL A 352 -23.15 1.25 -15.61
CA VAL A 352 -24.12 2.35 -15.74
C VAL A 352 -24.52 2.57 -17.20
N ALA A 353 -23.58 2.39 -18.13
CA ALA A 353 -23.86 2.49 -19.56
C ALA A 353 -24.86 1.42 -20.04
N LEU A 354 -24.65 0.15 -19.64
CA LEU A 354 -25.58 -0.95 -19.92
C LEU A 354 -26.96 -0.71 -19.30
N ARG A 355 -27.01 -0.12 -18.10
CA ARG A 355 -28.27 0.24 -17.45
C ARG A 355 -29.03 1.29 -18.25
N ARG A 356 -28.40 2.40 -18.64
CA ARG A 356 -29.02 3.45 -19.45
C ARG A 356 -29.54 2.89 -20.78
N HIS A 357 -28.74 2.05 -21.45
CA HIS A 357 -29.17 1.37 -22.66
C HIS A 357 -30.41 0.48 -22.43
N ALA A 358 -30.47 -0.23 -21.29
CA ALA A 358 -31.63 -1.03 -20.92
C ALA A 358 -32.90 -0.18 -20.70
N GLU A 359 -32.74 1.00 -20.11
CA GLU A 359 -33.86 1.96 -19.90
C GLU A 359 -34.33 2.58 -21.22
N GLU A 360 -33.41 2.90 -22.14
CA GLU A 360 -33.73 3.48 -23.45
C GLU A 360 -34.34 2.45 -24.44
N SER A 361 -33.80 1.24 -24.49
CA SER A 361 -34.21 0.19 -25.45
C SER A 361 -35.33 -0.71 -24.94
N GLY A 362 -35.69 -0.66 -23.66
CA GLY A 362 -36.60 -1.60 -23.01
C GLY A 362 -36.01 -3.01 -22.82
N ASN A 363 -34.79 -3.27 -23.30
CA ASN A 363 -34.10 -4.56 -23.20
C ASN A 363 -33.04 -4.59 -22.10
N GLY A 364 -33.43 -4.99 -20.90
CA GLY A 364 -32.51 -5.08 -19.75
C GLY A 364 -31.76 -6.40 -19.64
N ARG A 365 -31.73 -7.27 -20.65
CA ARG A 365 -31.11 -8.61 -20.54
C ARG A 365 -29.61 -8.52 -20.25
N SER A 366 -28.87 -7.73 -21.00
CA SER A 366 -27.40 -7.58 -20.81
C SER A 366 -27.06 -7.00 -19.43
N TYR A 367 -27.79 -5.97 -18.98
CA TYR A 367 -27.62 -5.38 -17.65
C TYR A 367 -27.90 -6.38 -16.53
N ARG A 368 -29.02 -7.14 -16.59
CA ARG A 368 -29.34 -8.17 -15.58
C ARG A 368 -28.30 -9.27 -15.54
N LEU A 369 -27.82 -9.72 -16.70
CA LEU A 369 -26.76 -10.72 -16.79
C LEU A 369 -25.47 -10.24 -16.13
N THR A 370 -25.05 -9.01 -16.41
CA THR A 370 -23.82 -8.44 -15.79
C THR A 370 -23.95 -8.25 -14.29
N CYS A 371 -25.10 -7.84 -13.78
CA CYS A 371 -25.37 -7.79 -12.34
C CYS A 371 -25.29 -9.18 -11.69
N GLY A 372 -25.84 -10.20 -12.36
CA GLY A 372 -25.76 -11.60 -11.92
C GLY A 372 -24.31 -12.11 -11.91
N LEU A 373 -23.54 -11.82 -12.95
CA LEU A 373 -22.11 -12.19 -13.04
C LEU A 373 -21.29 -11.50 -11.96
N LEU A 374 -21.54 -10.22 -11.67
CA LEU A 374 -20.85 -9.49 -10.60
C LEU A 374 -21.17 -10.11 -9.22
N GLY A 375 -22.44 -10.45 -8.97
CA GLY A 375 -22.84 -11.13 -7.73
C GLY A 375 -22.21 -12.52 -7.60
N ALA A 376 -22.22 -13.31 -8.66
CA ALA A 376 -21.57 -14.63 -8.69
C ALA A 376 -20.06 -14.53 -8.46
N ALA A 377 -19.39 -13.57 -9.11
CA ALA A 377 -17.97 -13.30 -8.93
C ALA A 377 -17.64 -12.91 -7.48
N ALA A 378 -18.48 -12.10 -6.83
CA ALA A 378 -18.32 -11.73 -5.42
C ALA A 378 -18.44 -12.96 -4.51
N ILE A 379 -19.38 -13.87 -4.76
CA ILE A 379 -19.52 -15.12 -4.01
C ILE A 379 -18.28 -16.00 -4.21
N VAL A 380 -17.81 -16.16 -5.43
CA VAL A 380 -16.60 -16.94 -5.75
C VAL A 380 -15.38 -16.34 -5.05
N ALA A 381 -15.22 -15.02 -5.03
CA ALA A 381 -14.11 -14.36 -4.34
C ALA A 381 -14.12 -14.66 -2.83
N VAL A 382 -15.27 -14.57 -2.17
CA VAL A 382 -15.41 -14.91 -0.74
C VAL A 382 -15.05 -16.38 -0.48
N LEU A 383 -15.51 -17.30 -1.33
CA LEU A 383 -15.22 -18.73 -1.18
C LEU A 383 -13.74 -19.05 -1.42
N ALA A 384 -13.12 -18.38 -2.39
CA ALA A 384 -11.69 -18.54 -2.71
C ALA A 384 -10.76 -18.00 -1.60
N CYS A 385 -11.20 -16.94 -0.89
CA CYS A 385 -10.43 -16.31 0.19
C CYS A 385 -11.05 -16.56 1.58
N ARG A 386 -11.70 -17.71 1.78
CA ARG A 386 -12.32 -18.09 3.07
C ARG A 386 -11.43 -17.88 4.30
N PRO A 387 -10.10 -18.14 4.28
CA PRO A 387 -9.22 -17.89 5.43
C PRO A 387 -9.27 -16.47 5.96
N VAL A 388 -9.65 -15.48 5.16
CA VAL A 388 -9.85 -14.09 5.59
C VAL A 388 -10.95 -13.99 6.65
N LEU A 389 -12.06 -14.74 6.48
CA LEU A 389 -13.16 -14.77 7.45
C LEU A 389 -12.78 -15.51 8.74
N ASP A 390 -12.01 -16.59 8.63
CA ASP A 390 -11.55 -17.35 9.79
C ASP A 390 -10.66 -16.50 10.70
N ARG A 391 -9.87 -15.59 10.12
CA ARG A 391 -9.05 -14.63 10.86
C ARG A 391 -9.89 -13.63 11.69
N CYS A 392 -11.12 -13.34 11.31
CA CYS A 392 -11.97 -12.42 12.07
C CYS A 392 -12.21 -12.88 13.52
N LEU A 393 -12.11 -14.17 13.82
CA LEU A 393 -12.22 -14.71 15.17
C LEU A 393 -11.09 -14.20 16.09
N PHE A 394 -9.91 -13.90 15.54
CA PHE A 394 -8.78 -13.38 16.30
C PHE A 394 -8.97 -11.92 16.74
N LEU A 395 -9.92 -11.18 16.15
CA LEU A 395 -10.20 -9.80 16.56
C LEU A 395 -10.69 -9.71 18.01
N ALA A 396 -11.33 -10.76 18.51
CA ALA A 396 -11.83 -10.82 19.88
C ALA A 396 -10.73 -10.93 20.95
N VAL A 397 -9.46 -11.19 20.54
CA VAL A 397 -8.34 -11.42 21.47
C VAL A 397 -7.16 -10.54 21.05
N PRO A 398 -7.19 -9.21 21.37
CA PRO A 398 -6.14 -8.25 20.94
C PRO A 398 -4.73 -8.60 21.44
N GLU A 399 -4.61 -9.37 22.53
CA GLU A 399 -3.34 -9.84 23.08
C GLU A 399 -2.61 -10.79 22.12
N ARG A 400 -3.36 -11.47 21.23
CA ARG A 400 -2.83 -12.37 20.19
C ARG A 400 -2.60 -11.70 18.84
N TRP A 401 -2.83 -10.41 18.74
CA TRP A 401 -2.48 -9.70 17.52
C TRP A 401 -0.97 -9.69 17.36
N THR A 402 -0.51 -10.03 16.18
CA THR A 402 0.93 -10.07 15.88
C THR A 402 1.69 -8.82 16.32
N PRO A 403 1.20 -7.58 16.06
CA PRO A 403 1.90 -6.39 16.54
C PRO A 403 1.90 -6.24 18.07
N THR A 404 0.87 -6.74 18.78
CA THR A 404 0.84 -6.74 20.26
C THR A 404 1.84 -7.75 20.82
N GLU A 405 1.85 -8.98 20.30
CA GLU A 405 2.83 -10.00 20.69
C GLU A 405 4.26 -9.57 20.38
N PHE A 406 4.46 -8.91 19.22
CA PHE A 406 5.75 -8.34 18.85
C PHE A 406 6.22 -7.32 19.87
N HIS A 407 5.38 -6.35 20.23
CA HIS A 407 5.68 -5.32 21.22
C HIS A 407 6.02 -5.92 22.60
N ASN A 408 5.16 -6.80 23.10
CA ASN A 408 5.35 -7.45 24.39
C ASN A 408 6.70 -8.21 24.46
N ARG A 409 7.09 -8.82 23.35
CA ARG A 409 8.40 -9.48 23.22
C ARG A 409 9.54 -8.47 23.19
N ALA A 410 9.41 -7.41 22.42
CA ALA A 410 10.40 -6.34 22.32
C ALA A 410 10.67 -5.66 23.67
N VAL A 411 9.62 -5.39 24.45
CA VAL A 411 9.75 -4.82 25.82
C VAL A 411 10.53 -5.75 26.76
N LYS A 412 10.25 -7.06 26.73
CA LYS A 412 11.02 -8.04 27.51
C LYS A 412 12.49 -8.04 27.12
N ILE A 413 12.78 -8.06 25.81
CA ILE A 413 14.13 -7.97 25.28
C ILE A 413 14.82 -6.70 25.75
N GLY A 414 14.16 -5.56 25.67
CA GLY A 414 14.71 -4.29 26.10
C GLY A 414 15.04 -4.24 27.60
N ALA A 415 14.25 -4.93 28.43
CA ALA A 415 14.49 -5.03 29.87
C ALA A 415 15.71 -5.89 30.21
N ASP A 416 16.00 -6.93 29.42
CA ASP A 416 17.17 -7.81 29.64
C ASP A 416 18.47 -7.17 29.15
N LEU A 417 18.41 -6.25 28.19
CA LEU A 417 19.57 -5.52 27.69
C LEU A 417 19.94 -4.35 28.63
N ARG A 418 20.69 -4.61 29.68
CA ARG A 418 20.99 -3.61 30.73
C ARG A 418 22.12 -2.65 30.36
N GLU A 419 23.08 -3.08 29.56
CA GLU A 419 24.23 -2.28 29.15
C GLU A 419 23.84 -1.07 28.31
N PRO A 420 24.52 0.06 28.43
CA PRO A 420 24.35 1.21 27.55
C PRO A 420 24.91 0.91 26.16
N GLY A 421 24.30 1.49 25.13
CA GLY A 421 24.75 1.38 23.75
C GLY A 421 23.68 0.86 22.80
N PRO A 422 23.97 0.87 21.48
CA PRO A 422 23.04 0.41 20.47
C PRO A 422 22.95 -1.12 20.44
N VAL A 423 21.82 -1.63 19.99
CA VAL A 423 21.60 -3.07 19.78
C VAL A 423 22.02 -3.45 18.36
N LEU A 424 22.81 -4.52 18.24
CA LEU A 424 23.24 -5.08 16.97
C LEU A 424 22.17 -6.05 16.45
N THR A 425 21.48 -5.71 15.38
CA THR A 425 20.37 -6.50 14.85
C THR A 425 20.04 -6.16 13.39
N LEU A 426 19.54 -7.13 12.64
CA LEU A 426 18.90 -6.92 11.33
C LEU A 426 17.39 -6.67 11.43
N GLY A 427 16.83 -6.69 12.63
CA GLY A 427 15.45 -6.33 12.92
C GLY A 427 15.34 -5.14 13.88
N PRO A 428 15.66 -3.92 13.41
CA PRO A 428 15.82 -2.74 14.26
C PRO A 428 14.60 -2.42 15.12
N LEU A 429 13.40 -2.76 14.64
CA LEU A 429 12.16 -2.47 15.37
C LEU A 429 12.05 -3.25 16.69
N HIS A 430 12.66 -4.45 16.79
CA HIS A 430 12.73 -5.20 18.06
C HIS A 430 13.46 -4.42 19.16
N ALA A 431 14.52 -3.73 18.81
CA ALA A 431 15.24 -2.89 19.76
C ALA A 431 14.46 -1.61 20.09
N LEU A 432 13.93 -0.93 19.08
CA LEU A 432 13.23 0.35 19.23
C LEU A 432 11.94 0.23 20.03
N GLU A 433 11.10 -0.79 19.81
CA GLU A 433 9.90 -1.04 20.62
C GLU A 433 10.24 -1.49 22.04
N GLY A 434 11.43 -2.07 22.23
CA GLY A 434 12.01 -2.37 23.55
C GLY A 434 12.65 -1.17 24.25
N GLY A 435 12.56 0.03 23.68
CA GLY A 435 13.13 1.25 24.26
C GLY A 435 14.66 1.31 24.17
N ARG A 436 15.27 0.61 23.20
CA ARG A 436 16.71 0.56 22.98
C ARG A 436 17.11 1.23 21.68
N ASP A 437 18.29 1.83 21.66
CA ASP A 437 18.90 2.41 20.48
C ASP A 437 19.40 1.34 19.51
N ILE A 438 19.55 1.72 18.26
CA ILE A 438 20.08 0.89 17.18
C ILE A 438 21.30 1.55 16.53
N TYR A 439 22.03 0.78 15.75
CA TYR A 439 22.97 1.36 14.78
C TYR A 439 22.19 1.96 13.63
N SER A 440 22.37 3.27 13.36
CA SER A 440 21.71 3.95 12.20
C SER A 440 22.10 3.31 10.87
N GLU A 441 23.29 2.71 10.79
CA GLU A 441 23.80 1.97 9.64
C GLU A 441 23.01 0.68 9.34
N LEU A 442 22.26 0.19 10.32
CA LEU A 442 21.39 -0.99 10.21
C LEU A 442 19.89 -0.63 10.26
N SER A 443 19.54 0.66 10.13
CA SER A 443 18.14 1.14 10.17
C SER A 443 17.23 0.46 9.15
N CYS A 444 17.77 0.03 8.01
CA CYS A 444 17.04 -0.70 6.97
C CYS A 444 17.08 -2.23 7.17
N GLY A 445 17.58 -2.71 8.31
CA GLY A 445 17.74 -4.12 8.56
C GLY A 445 18.58 -4.81 7.48
N SER A 446 18.16 -6.00 7.09
CA SER A 446 18.86 -6.79 6.07
C SER A 446 18.73 -6.24 4.64
N VAL A 447 17.83 -5.29 4.37
CA VAL A 447 17.57 -4.80 3.00
C VAL A 447 18.80 -4.19 2.35
N VAL A 448 19.50 -3.32 3.07
CA VAL A 448 20.74 -2.69 2.57
C VAL A 448 21.98 -3.48 3.00
N TYR A 449 21.99 -4.02 4.21
CA TYR A 449 23.10 -4.79 4.77
C TYR A 449 23.66 -5.85 3.82
N ARG A 450 22.80 -6.61 3.14
CA ARG A 450 23.18 -7.71 2.23
C ARG A 450 23.89 -7.27 0.95
N ILE A 451 23.82 -5.98 0.62
CA ILE A 451 24.42 -5.42 -0.63
C ILE A 451 25.47 -4.34 -0.35
N ALA A 452 25.61 -3.92 0.91
CA ALA A 452 26.47 -2.77 1.24
C ALA A 452 27.96 -3.02 0.93
N ASP A 453 28.44 -4.27 1.00
CA ASP A 453 29.84 -4.59 0.63
C ASP A 453 30.12 -4.46 -0.88
N ARG A 454 29.07 -4.32 -1.72
CA ARG A 454 29.17 -4.02 -3.16
C ARG A 454 29.31 -2.52 -3.45
N MET A 455 29.10 -1.69 -2.43
CA MET A 455 29.26 -0.25 -2.49
C MET A 455 30.71 0.13 -2.15
N THR A 456 31.18 1.20 -2.76
CA THR A 456 32.48 1.77 -2.39
C THR A 456 32.48 2.27 -0.94
N PRO A 457 33.64 2.40 -0.26
CA PRO A 457 33.71 2.95 1.09
C PRO A 457 33.05 4.33 1.21
N LEU A 458 33.23 5.20 0.20
CA LEU A 458 32.62 6.53 0.18
C LEU A 458 31.08 6.47 0.06
N GLU A 459 30.54 5.56 -0.74
CA GLU A 459 29.09 5.38 -0.88
C GLU A 459 28.48 4.86 0.42
N ARG A 460 29.11 3.90 1.08
CA ARG A 460 28.69 3.42 2.42
C ARG A 460 28.70 4.55 3.45
N GLN A 461 29.74 5.37 3.46
CA GLN A 461 29.84 6.52 4.35
C GLN A 461 28.71 7.52 4.10
N VAL A 462 28.48 7.88 2.83
CA VAL A 462 27.44 8.85 2.41
C VAL A 462 26.03 8.34 2.70
N THR A 463 25.81 7.03 2.60
CA THR A 463 24.48 6.43 2.82
C THR A 463 24.29 5.91 4.25
N HIS A 464 25.30 6.05 5.13
CA HIS A 464 25.26 5.48 6.49
C HIS A 464 24.87 4.00 6.46
N THR A 465 25.65 3.17 5.76
CA THR A 465 25.38 1.74 5.61
C THR A 465 26.60 0.90 5.92
N VAL A 466 26.37 -0.31 6.40
CA VAL A 466 27.38 -1.30 6.72
C VAL A 466 26.99 -2.64 6.12
N GLY A 467 27.98 -3.40 5.66
CA GLY A 467 27.79 -4.77 5.16
C GLY A 467 28.46 -5.79 6.06
N PRO A 468 28.31 -7.10 5.76
CA PRO A 468 28.95 -8.20 6.51
C PRO A 468 30.44 -8.04 6.75
N GLU A 469 31.22 -7.57 5.75
CA GLU A 469 32.67 -7.43 5.83
C GLU A 469 33.10 -6.23 6.69
N THR A 470 32.33 -5.14 6.69
CA THR A 470 32.64 -3.90 7.40
C THR A 470 32.01 -3.81 8.80
N LEU A 471 31.09 -4.73 9.13
CA LEU A 471 30.43 -4.80 10.43
C LEU A 471 31.41 -4.90 11.62
N PRO A 472 32.52 -5.67 11.56
CA PRO A 472 33.46 -5.76 12.68
C PRO A 472 34.14 -4.43 13.03
N GLU A 473 34.32 -3.53 12.07
CA GLU A 473 34.89 -2.20 12.31
C GLU A 473 33.89 -1.30 13.05
N LEU A 474 32.63 -1.34 12.64
CA LEU A 474 31.54 -0.63 13.30
C LEU A 474 31.40 -1.05 14.78
N VAL A 475 31.39 -2.36 15.04
CA VAL A 475 31.24 -2.92 16.40
C VAL A 475 32.46 -2.62 17.28
N ARG A 476 33.66 -2.61 16.72
CA ARG A 476 34.86 -2.19 17.45
C ARG A 476 34.84 -0.71 17.86
N ALA A 477 34.35 0.15 16.96
CA ALA A 477 34.25 1.59 17.22
C ALA A 477 33.12 1.92 18.22
N ARG A 478 32.03 1.18 18.18
CA ARG A 478 30.86 1.35 19.07
C ARG A 478 30.37 -0.03 19.53
N PRO A 479 30.83 -0.55 20.67
CA PRO A 479 30.41 -1.84 21.20
C PRO A 479 28.89 -1.90 21.42
N PRO A 480 28.21 -3.01 21.07
CA PRO A 480 26.77 -3.16 21.24
C PRO A 480 26.41 -3.44 22.72
N ALA A 481 25.22 -2.99 23.13
CA ALA A 481 24.58 -3.40 24.39
C ALA A 481 24.08 -4.85 24.37
N GLY A 482 23.81 -5.36 23.18
CA GLY A 482 23.38 -6.73 22.93
C GLY A 482 23.26 -7.03 21.44
N VAL A 483 23.10 -8.31 21.13
CA VAL A 483 22.95 -8.82 19.75
C VAL A 483 21.64 -9.60 19.65
N ILE A 484 20.79 -9.25 18.69
CA ILE A 484 19.54 -9.95 18.40
C ILE A 484 19.66 -10.62 17.03
N VAL A 485 19.43 -11.93 16.97
CA VAL A 485 19.47 -12.75 15.74
C VAL A 485 18.31 -13.75 15.71
N GLY A 486 18.12 -14.43 14.59
CA GLY A 486 16.99 -15.35 14.36
C GLY A 486 15.77 -14.64 13.79
N ILE A 487 15.98 -13.48 13.14
CA ILE A 487 14.98 -12.65 12.49
C ILE A 487 14.86 -13.04 11.02
N GLU A 488 16.01 -13.34 10.38
CA GLU A 488 16.00 -13.72 8.97
C GLU A 488 15.43 -15.14 8.78
N PRO A 489 14.60 -15.36 7.74
CA PRO A 489 14.10 -16.68 7.44
C PRO A 489 15.23 -17.65 7.12
N SER A 490 14.99 -18.95 7.28
CA SER A 490 15.99 -20.02 7.16
C SER A 490 16.85 -19.94 5.89
N TYR A 491 16.24 -19.57 4.77
CA TYR A 491 16.94 -19.43 3.49
C TYR A 491 17.85 -18.18 3.38
N PHE A 492 17.83 -17.29 4.36
CA PHE A 492 18.71 -16.13 4.50
C PHE A 492 19.41 -16.07 5.87
N ALA A 493 19.33 -17.13 6.67
CA ALA A 493 19.92 -17.18 8.01
C ALA A 493 21.44 -16.90 8.01
N SER A 494 22.13 -17.18 6.91
CA SER A 494 23.56 -16.87 6.75
C SER A 494 23.89 -15.38 6.82
N LEU A 495 22.91 -14.48 6.60
CA LEU A 495 23.11 -13.04 6.76
C LEU A 495 23.36 -12.64 8.22
N GLU A 496 22.93 -13.44 9.19
CA GLU A 496 23.13 -13.18 10.62
C GLU A 496 24.43 -13.80 11.17
N GLU A 497 25.11 -14.66 10.40
CA GLU A 497 26.37 -15.28 10.84
C GLU A 497 27.48 -14.27 11.21
N PRO A 498 27.67 -13.15 10.47
CA PRO A 498 28.61 -12.12 10.88
C PRO A 498 28.27 -11.50 12.23
N LEU A 499 26.96 -11.32 12.54
CA LEU A 499 26.52 -10.80 13.84
C LEU A 499 26.85 -11.82 14.96
N ARG A 500 26.59 -13.10 14.75
CA ARG A 500 26.87 -14.18 15.72
C ARG A 500 28.35 -14.29 16.05
N LYS A 501 29.23 -14.12 15.05
CA LYS A 501 30.69 -14.17 15.22
C LYS A 501 31.26 -13.03 16.07
N LEU A 502 30.50 -11.93 16.19
CA LEU A 502 30.88 -10.76 16.97
C LEU A 502 30.38 -10.80 18.42
N VAL A 503 29.64 -11.85 18.80
CA VAL A 503 29.20 -12.06 20.19
C VAL A 503 30.38 -12.41 21.05
N PRO A 504 30.65 -11.67 22.16
CA PRO A 504 31.69 -12.04 23.13
C PRO A 504 31.40 -13.39 23.79
N PRO A 505 32.43 -14.21 24.07
CA PRO A 505 32.23 -15.56 24.59
C PRO A 505 31.67 -15.61 26.02
N ASP A 506 31.76 -14.50 26.77
CA ASP A 506 31.24 -14.33 28.13
C ASP A 506 29.75 -13.89 28.17
N TRP A 507 29.15 -13.64 27.02
CA TRP A 507 27.74 -13.24 26.95
C TRP A 507 26.81 -14.45 27.10
N VAL A 508 25.70 -14.23 27.78
CA VAL A 508 24.62 -15.20 27.88
C VAL A 508 23.71 -15.14 26.68
N ARG A 509 23.08 -16.29 26.37
CA ARG A 509 22.11 -16.42 25.30
C ARG A 509 20.75 -16.73 25.90
N ASP A 510 19.77 -15.87 25.62
CA ASP A 510 18.35 -16.10 25.87
C ASP A 510 17.60 -16.36 24.58
N THR A 511 16.51 -17.14 24.64
CA THR A 511 15.69 -17.47 23.47
C THR A 511 14.25 -17.02 23.70
N TYR A 512 13.70 -16.28 22.73
CA TYR A 512 12.34 -15.75 22.74
C TYR A 512 11.54 -16.32 21.59
N GLY A 513 10.44 -17.05 21.91
CA GLY A 513 9.67 -17.77 20.89
C GLY A 513 10.46 -18.90 20.24
N ALA A 514 10.20 -19.18 18.96
CA ALA A 514 10.77 -20.34 18.27
C ALA A 514 12.21 -20.13 17.75
N SER A 515 12.61 -18.91 17.42
CA SER A 515 13.88 -18.67 16.69
C SER A 515 14.68 -17.49 17.17
N LEU A 516 14.08 -16.50 17.84
CA LEU A 516 14.74 -15.26 18.22
C LEU A 516 15.72 -15.51 19.36
N GLN A 517 16.98 -15.18 19.16
CA GLN A 517 18.07 -15.34 20.14
C GLN A 517 18.66 -13.98 20.48
N ILE A 518 18.92 -13.76 21.75
CA ILE A 518 19.50 -12.54 22.27
C ILE A 518 20.75 -12.88 23.03
N TYR A 519 21.80 -12.16 22.73
CA TYR A 519 23.06 -12.26 23.43
C TYR A 519 23.33 -10.95 24.17
N HIS A 520 23.60 -11.03 25.44
CA HIS A 520 23.89 -9.87 26.30
C HIS A 520 24.79 -10.23 27.45
N ARG A 521 25.37 -9.22 28.10
CA ARG A 521 26.13 -9.39 29.32
C ARG A 521 25.21 -9.70 30.50
N ARG A 522 25.63 -10.53 31.42
CA ARG A 522 24.89 -10.83 32.66
C ARG A 522 24.66 -9.62 33.55
#